data_9a30ac65fd3c1fedb5b48df69d6e3340
#
_entry.id   9a30ac65fd3c1fedb5b48df69d6e3340
#
_cell.length_a   1.000
_cell.length_b   1.000
_cell.length_c   1.000
_cell.angle_alpha   90.00
_cell.angle_beta   90.00
_cell.angle_gamma   90.00
#
_symmetry.space_group_name_H-M   'P 1'
#
loop_
_entity.id
_entity.type
_entity.pdbx_description
1 polymer ?
#
loop_
_entity_poly.entity_id
_entity_poly.type
_entity_poly.pdbx_seq_one_letter_code
_entity_poly.pdbx_strand_id
1 'polypeptide(L)'
;MDNNQSSKPYRKGVIAIVIDMDNSFLLIQKIGYKDSEWNFLGGGREEGETLEQNLFRELKEEISSERPDFEIIGISTHKIEYDYPSDTVLKVHGGKYRGQSYDQVVLRFIGNKDKLVFTTKEFRGHKWVKADDLAEHLTFPNQYENHKSAINELLLDIIK
;
A
#
# COMPACT_ATOMS: atom_id res chain seq x y z
N MET A 1 11.59 33.36 -3.31
CA MET A 1 11.40 32.05 -3.85
C MET A 1 10.02 31.53 -3.56
N ASP A 2 9.37 31.28 -4.56
CA ASP A 2 8.03 30.91 -4.39
C ASP A 2 7.86 29.51 -3.88
N ASN A 3 7.06 29.43 -2.92
CA ASN A 3 6.75 28.20 -2.28
C ASN A 3 5.42 27.68 -2.77
N ASN A 4 5.38 27.31 -4.05
CA ASN A 4 4.16 26.82 -4.67
C ASN A 4 3.82 25.39 -4.32
N GLN A 5 4.52 24.77 -3.36
CA GLN A 5 4.27 23.38 -3.00
C GLN A 5 2.80 23.15 -2.62
N SER A 6 2.23 24.05 -1.81
CA SER A 6 0.86 23.90 -1.34
C SER A 6 -0.20 24.00 -2.45
N SER A 7 0.14 24.57 -3.61
CA SER A 7 -0.78 24.66 -4.75
C SER A 7 -0.68 23.47 -5.69
N LYS A 8 0.33 22.60 -5.53
CA LYS A 8 0.49 21.43 -6.37
C LYS A 8 -0.44 20.30 -5.91
N PRO A 9 -0.90 19.44 -6.82
CA PRO A 9 -1.69 18.28 -6.42
C PRO A 9 -0.81 17.23 -5.74
N TYR A 10 -1.46 16.33 -5.01
CA TYR A 10 -0.82 15.11 -4.54
C TYR A 10 -0.75 14.09 -5.68
N ARG A 11 0.33 13.33 -5.74
CA ARG A 11 0.39 12.16 -6.60
C ARG A 11 -0.46 11.07 -5.97
N LYS A 12 -1.44 10.58 -6.71
CA LYS A 12 -2.35 9.56 -6.21
C LYS A 12 -1.73 8.17 -6.32
N GLY A 13 -2.14 7.30 -5.44
CA GLY A 13 -1.73 5.91 -5.44
C GLY A 13 -2.67 5.06 -4.62
N VAL A 14 -2.33 3.78 -4.49
CA VAL A 14 -3.14 2.82 -3.75
C VAL A 14 -2.25 1.97 -2.86
N ILE A 15 -2.78 1.66 -1.69
CA ILE A 15 -2.22 0.65 -0.80
C ILE A 15 -3.20 -0.51 -0.80
N ALA A 16 -2.69 -1.69 -1.12
CA ALA A 16 -3.48 -2.92 -1.18
C ALA A 16 -3.23 -3.72 0.10
N ILE A 17 -4.20 -3.71 0.98
CA ILE A 17 -4.16 -4.49 2.22
C ILE A 17 -4.81 -5.83 1.91
N VAL A 18 -3.98 -6.83 1.66
CA VAL A 18 -4.43 -8.16 1.24
C VAL A 18 -4.45 -9.09 2.43
N ILE A 19 -5.61 -9.73 2.66
CA ILE A 19 -5.75 -10.77 3.67
C ILE A 19 -6.10 -12.10 3.01
N ASP A 20 -5.74 -13.21 3.66
CA ASP A 20 -6.11 -14.53 3.18
C ASP A 20 -7.42 -15.01 3.82
N MET A 21 -7.76 -16.28 3.60
CA MET A 21 -8.99 -16.86 4.15
C MET A 21 -8.95 -17.05 5.67
N ASP A 22 -7.76 -16.99 6.26
CA ASP A 22 -7.55 -17.11 7.71
C ASP A 22 -7.33 -15.74 8.38
N ASN A 23 -7.59 -14.65 7.65
CA ASN A 23 -7.36 -13.27 8.11
C ASN A 23 -5.90 -12.97 8.46
N SER A 24 -4.96 -13.59 7.76
CA SER A 24 -3.57 -13.20 7.80
C SER A 24 -3.29 -12.16 6.74
N PHE A 25 -2.45 -11.18 7.08
CA PHE A 25 -2.12 -10.05 6.22
C PHE A 25 -0.85 -10.30 5.45
N LEU A 26 -0.85 -10.00 4.16
CA LEU A 26 0.32 -10.12 3.32
C LEU A 26 1.19 -8.87 3.48
N LEU A 27 2.42 -9.07 3.95
CA LEU A 27 3.42 -8.02 4.04
C LEU A 27 4.60 -8.35 3.14
N ILE A 28 5.19 -7.31 2.58
CA ILE A 28 6.38 -7.42 1.73
C ILE A 28 7.53 -6.63 2.35
N GLN A 29 8.72 -7.02 1.98
CA GLN A 29 9.94 -6.35 2.38
C GLN A 29 10.65 -5.91 1.11
N LYS A 30 10.77 -4.59 0.93
CA LYS A 30 11.43 -4.05 -0.25
C LYS A 30 12.95 -4.20 -0.14
N ILE A 31 13.58 -4.26 -1.30
CA ILE A 31 15.04 -4.18 -1.37
C ILE A 31 15.45 -2.82 -0.77
N GLY A 32 16.40 -2.84 0.16
CA GLY A 32 16.82 -1.64 0.89
C GLY A 32 16.15 -1.45 2.23
N TYR A 33 15.08 -2.19 2.52
CA TYR A 33 14.48 -2.14 3.86
C TYR A 33 15.37 -2.84 4.87
N LYS A 34 15.34 -2.38 6.11
CA LYS A 34 15.91 -3.09 7.25
C LYS A 34 15.07 -4.34 7.54
N ASP A 35 15.64 -5.29 8.27
CA ASP A 35 14.95 -6.54 8.59
C ASP A 35 13.64 -6.34 9.36
N SER A 36 13.54 -5.24 10.11
CA SER A 36 12.34 -4.89 10.88
C SER A 36 11.30 -4.12 10.07
N GLU A 37 11.61 -3.75 8.83
CA GLU A 37 10.76 -2.88 8.03
C GLU A 37 9.95 -3.68 7.01
N TRP A 38 8.63 -3.54 7.07
CA TRP A 38 7.68 -4.23 6.21
C TRP A 38 6.60 -3.26 5.75
N ASN A 39 5.92 -3.61 4.68
CA ASN A 39 4.83 -2.77 4.16
C ASN A 39 3.78 -3.64 3.46
N PHE A 40 2.66 -3.03 3.15
CA PHE A 40 1.65 -3.61 2.27
C PHE A 40 2.05 -3.38 0.81
N LEU A 41 1.33 -4.05 -0.09
CA LEU A 41 1.48 -3.85 -1.53
C LEU A 41 0.89 -2.51 -1.96
N GLY A 42 1.26 -2.06 -3.13
CA GLY A 42 0.68 -0.85 -3.71
C GLY A 42 1.67 -0.04 -4.51
N GLY A 43 1.22 1.09 -4.98
CA GLY A 43 2.05 2.00 -5.74
C GLY A 43 1.27 3.15 -6.36
N GLY A 44 1.98 4.00 -7.08
CA GLY A 44 1.41 5.20 -7.66
C GLY A 44 0.51 4.94 -8.85
N ARG A 45 -0.44 5.84 -9.06
CA ARG A 45 -1.38 5.80 -10.18
C ARG A 45 -0.71 6.37 -11.43
N GLU A 46 -0.88 5.70 -12.54
CA GLU A 46 -0.47 6.21 -13.83
C GLU A 46 -1.55 7.13 -14.41
N GLU A 47 -1.15 8.00 -15.32
CA GLU A 47 -2.06 8.94 -15.94
C GLU A 47 -3.21 8.21 -16.62
N GLY A 48 -4.44 8.66 -16.34
CA GLY A 48 -5.64 8.08 -16.92
C GLY A 48 -6.17 6.85 -16.21
N GLU A 49 -5.45 6.31 -15.22
CA GLU A 49 -5.94 5.16 -14.47
C GLU A 49 -7.03 5.52 -13.47
N THR A 50 -8.02 4.66 -13.36
CA THR A 50 -8.94 4.68 -12.21
C THR A 50 -8.22 4.04 -11.00
N LEU A 51 -8.82 4.19 -9.83
CA LEU A 51 -8.31 3.52 -8.61
C LEU A 51 -8.21 2.01 -8.83
N GLU A 52 -9.24 1.41 -9.39
CA GLU A 52 -9.28 -0.04 -9.61
C GLU A 52 -8.22 -0.50 -10.61
N GLN A 53 -8.01 0.25 -11.68
CA GLN A 53 -6.96 -0.05 -12.65
C GLN A 53 -5.57 0.05 -12.02
N ASN A 54 -5.34 1.08 -11.22
CA ASN A 54 -4.09 1.25 -10.46
C ASN A 54 -3.87 0.05 -9.52
N LEU A 55 -4.90 -0.33 -8.78
CA LEU A 55 -4.84 -1.43 -7.82
C LEU A 55 -4.43 -2.75 -8.50
N PHE A 56 -5.15 -3.15 -9.53
CA PHE A 56 -4.89 -4.44 -10.16
C PHE A 56 -3.65 -4.46 -11.03
N ARG A 57 -3.23 -3.31 -11.57
CA ARG A 57 -1.93 -3.22 -12.23
C ARG A 57 -0.79 -3.48 -11.24
N GLU A 58 -0.86 -2.85 -10.06
CA GLU A 58 0.17 -3.05 -9.03
C GLU A 58 0.18 -4.51 -8.53
N LEU A 59 -0.98 -5.10 -8.29
CA LEU A 59 -1.05 -6.49 -7.85
C LEU A 59 -0.48 -7.45 -8.90
N LYS A 60 -0.72 -7.18 -10.17
CA LYS A 60 -0.15 -7.98 -11.23
C LYS A 60 1.37 -7.84 -11.32
N GLU A 61 1.87 -6.61 -11.22
CA GLU A 61 3.31 -6.34 -11.27
C GLU A 61 4.04 -6.91 -10.07
N GLU A 62 3.45 -6.80 -8.89
CA GLU A 62 4.12 -7.13 -7.64
C GLU A 62 4.03 -8.60 -7.24
N ILE A 63 2.89 -9.24 -7.46
CA ILE A 63 2.66 -10.62 -7.02
C ILE A 63 2.09 -11.53 -8.11
N SER A 64 2.01 -11.06 -9.34
CA SER A 64 1.54 -11.83 -10.50
C SER A 64 0.12 -12.36 -10.34
N SER A 65 -0.75 -11.57 -9.71
CA SER A 65 -2.12 -11.96 -9.45
C SER A 65 -3.10 -11.00 -10.12
N GLU A 66 -4.25 -11.51 -10.53
CA GLU A 66 -5.24 -10.75 -11.28
C GLU A 66 -6.57 -10.69 -10.55
N ARG A 67 -7.48 -9.83 -11.04
CA ARG A 67 -8.76 -9.56 -10.39
C ARG A 67 -9.53 -10.80 -9.90
N PRO A 68 -9.65 -11.89 -10.67
CA PRO A 68 -10.40 -13.07 -10.20
C PRO A 68 -9.87 -13.71 -8.92
N ASP A 69 -8.61 -13.44 -8.57
CA ASP A 69 -8.01 -13.95 -7.35
C ASP A 69 -8.41 -13.18 -6.10
N PHE A 70 -9.20 -12.11 -6.25
CA PHE A 70 -9.50 -11.22 -5.13
C PHE A 70 -10.98 -10.92 -5.00
N GLU A 71 -11.36 -10.70 -3.75
CA GLU A 71 -12.65 -10.14 -3.36
C GLU A 71 -12.37 -8.79 -2.70
N ILE A 72 -12.88 -7.70 -3.29
CA ILE A 72 -12.68 -6.37 -2.70
C ILE A 72 -13.63 -6.23 -1.51
N ILE A 73 -13.07 -6.07 -0.32
CA ILE A 73 -13.85 -5.86 0.89
C ILE A 73 -14.33 -4.41 0.97
N GLY A 74 -13.46 -3.47 0.64
CA GLY A 74 -13.85 -2.07 0.60
C GLY A 74 -12.68 -1.12 0.41
N ILE A 75 -13.03 0.15 0.23
CA ILE A 75 -12.09 1.26 0.15
C ILE A 75 -12.27 2.08 1.41
N SER A 76 -11.18 2.28 2.14
CA SER A 76 -11.22 3.02 3.39
C SER A 76 -11.45 4.51 3.15
N THR A 77 -12.13 5.16 4.09
CA THR A 77 -12.21 6.62 4.15
C THR A 77 -10.92 7.24 4.68
N HIS A 78 -10.04 6.42 5.27
CA HIS A 78 -8.76 6.87 5.81
C HIS A 78 -7.69 6.77 4.73
N LYS A 79 -7.28 7.91 4.19
CA LYS A 79 -6.19 7.98 3.22
C LYS A 79 -4.87 8.19 3.95
N ILE A 80 -3.78 7.81 3.29
CA ILE A 80 -2.44 8.15 3.76
C ILE A 80 -1.91 9.26 2.88
N GLU A 81 -1.70 10.43 3.48
CA GLU A 81 -1.32 11.62 2.74
C GLU A 81 -0.14 12.28 3.42
N TYR A 82 0.88 12.64 2.66
CA TYR A 82 2.03 13.38 3.18
C TYR A 82 2.65 14.26 2.11
N ASP A 83 3.23 15.37 2.54
CA ASP A 83 3.97 16.26 1.66
C ASP A 83 5.43 15.80 1.58
N TYR A 84 6.03 15.96 0.41
CA TYR A 84 7.48 15.78 0.29
C TYR A 84 8.21 16.86 1.07
N PRO A 85 9.39 16.56 1.62
CA PRO A 85 10.23 17.61 2.18
C PRO A 85 10.49 18.71 1.14
N SER A 86 10.55 19.96 1.59
CA SER A 86 10.67 21.10 0.68
C SER A 86 11.91 21.04 -0.22
N ASP A 87 12.98 20.38 0.23
CA ASP A 87 14.20 20.21 -0.56
C ASP A 87 14.11 19.12 -1.62
N THR A 88 13.09 18.25 -1.55
CA THR A 88 12.92 17.14 -2.49
C THR A 88 11.76 17.31 -3.46
N VAL A 89 10.83 18.22 -3.17
CA VAL A 89 9.60 18.36 -3.97
C VAL A 89 9.87 18.62 -5.45
N LEU A 90 10.93 19.33 -5.80
CA LEU A 90 11.27 19.61 -7.19
C LEU A 90 12.06 18.48 -7.86
N LYS A 91 12.57 17.53 -7.06
CA LYS A 91 13.44 16.45 -7.55
C LYS A 91 12.71 15.18 -7.92
N VAL A 92 11.47 15.00 -7.41
CA VAL A 92 10.71 13.78 -7.62
C VAL A 92 9.59 14.03 -8.61
N HIS A 93 9.34 13.05 -9.47
CA HIS A 93 8.26 13.08 -10.47
C HIS A 93 8.20 14.40 -11.26
N GLY A 94 9.36 14.96 -11.62
CA GLY A 94 9.44 16.20 -12.40
C GLY A 94 8.95 17.44 -11.67
N GLY A 95 8.84 17.39 -10.35
CA GLY A 95 8.38 18.52 -9.56
C GLY A 95 6.89 18.81 -9.66
N LYS A 96 6.10 17.87 -10.18
CA LYS A 96 4.66 18.08 -10.43
C LYS A 96 3.80 18.02 -9.18
N TYR A 97 4.24 17.32 -8.15
CA TYR A 97 3.41 16.98 -6.99
C TYR A 97 3.96 17.56 -5.70
N ARG A 98 3.06 17.86 -4.77
CA ARG A 98 3.44 18.31 -3.43
C ARG A 98 3.78 17.14 -2.51
N GLY A 99 3.29 15.96 -2.82
CA GLY A 99 3.44 14.76 -1.99
C GLY A 99 2.65 13.62 -2.56
N GLN A 100 2.34 12.65 -1.72
CA GLN A 100 1.59 11.44 -2.06
C GLN A 100 0.25 11.42 -1.34
N SER A 101 -0.76 10.85 -2.00
CA SER A 101 -2.05 10.56 -1.38
C SER A 101 -2.47 9.16 -1.80
N TYR A 102 -2.52 8.24 -0.84
CA TYR A 102 -2.86 6.84 -1.10
C TYR A 102 -4.26 6.53 -0.58
N ASP A 103 -5.10 5.93 -1.45
CA ASP A 103 -6.29 5.24 -0.99
C ASP A 103 -5.88 3.90 -0.42
N GLN A 104 -6.55 3.44 0.63
CA GLN A 104 -6.32 2.13 1.22
C GLN A 104 -7.48 1.21 0.86
N VAL A 105 -7.18 0.11 0.20
CA VAL A 105 -8.17 -0.88 -0.22
C VAL A 105 -7.87 -2.19 0.49
N VAL A 106 -8.90 -2.77 1.09
CA VAL A 106 -8.79 -4.10 1.72
C VAL A 106 -9.37 -5.13 0.78
N LEU A 107 -8.58 -6.15 0.48
CA LEU A 107 -8.97 -7.25 -0.41
C LEU A 107 -8.71 -8.59 0.27
N ARG A 108 -9.59 -9.55 0.00
CA ARG A 108 -9.35 -10.93 0.39
C ARG A 108 -8.78 -11.69 -0.80
N PHE A 109 -7.66 -12.34 -0.60
CA PHE A 109 -7.09 -13.23 -1.61
C PHE A 109 -7.81 -14.57 -1.54
N ILE A 110 -8.45 -14.95 -2.64
CA ILE A 110 -9.22 -16.18 -2.76
C ILE A 110 -8.62 -17.16 -3.76
N GLY A 111 -7.46 -16.81 -4.33
CA GLY A 111 -6.76 -17.65 -5.29
C GLY A 111 -5.86 -18.69 -4.62
N ASN A 112 -4.95 -19.22 -5.40
CA ASN A 112 -3.97 -20.20 -4.93
C ASN A 112 -2.64 -19.50 -4.61
N LYS A 113 -2.26 -19.51 -3.33
CA LYS A 113 -1.00 -18.91 -2.88
C LYS A 113 0.22 -19.49 -3.59
N ASP A 114 0.17 -20.75 -4.00
CA ASP A 114 1.29 -21.40 -4.68
C ASP A 114 1.56 -20.81 -6.07
N LYS A 115 0.59 -20.08 -6.62
CA LYS A 115 0.72 -19.41 -7.91
C LYS A 115 1.22 -17.99 -7.82
N LEU A 116 1.36 -17.45 -6.61
CA LEU A 116 1.88 -16.10 -6.43
C LEU A 116 3.37 -16.07 -6.76
N VAL A 117 3.77 -15.06 -7.54
CA VAL A 117 5.17 -14.84 -7.89
C VAL A 117 5.51 -13.40 -7.51
N PHE A 118 6.28 -13.26 -6.45
CA PHE A 118 6.68 -11.95 -5.95
C PHE A 118 7.84 -11.41 -6.80
N THR A 119 7.73 -10.15 -7.24
CA THR A 119 8.78 -9.56 -8.04
C THR A 119 10.08 -9.43 -7.25
N THR A 120 11.16 -9.96 -7.80
CA THR A 120 12.49 -9.87 -7.16
C THR A 120 13.20 -8.55 -7.50
N LYS A 121 12.63 -7.75 -8.40
CA LYS A 121 13.17 -6.42 -8.72
C LYS A 121 12.91 -5.42 -7.61
N GLU A 122 11.84 -5.61 -6.84
CA GLU A 122 11.45 -4.70 -5.77
C GLU A 122 11.49 -5.33 -4.39
N PHE A 123 11.23 -6.63 -4.28
CA PHE A 123 11.06 -7.30 -3.01
C PHE A 123 12.18 -8.30 -2.72
N ARG A 124 12.63 -8.31 -1.48
CA ARG A 124 13.56 -9.32 -0.96
C ARG A 124 12.86 -10.32 -0.02
N GLY A 125 11.59 -10.10 0.28
CA GLY A 125 10.86 -11.02 1.13
C GLY A 125 9.37 -10.69 1.20
N HIS A 126 8.62 -11.67 1.67
CA HIS A 126 7.19 -11.53 1.94
C HIS A 126 6.82 -12.49 3.06
N LYS A 127 5.72 -12.19 3.75
CA LYS A 127 5.16 -13.11 4.72
C LYS A 127 3.69 -12.80 4.98
N TRP A 128 2.98 -13.80 5.47
CA TRP A 128 1.61 -13.65 5.95
C TRP A 128 1.65 -13.58 7.46
N VAL A 129 1.08 -12.51 8.04
CA VAL A 129 1.13 -12.28 9.48
C VAL A 129 -0.28 -12.11 10.04
N LYS A 130 -0.47 -12.54 11.28
CA LYS A 130 -1.75 -12.37 11.97
C LYS A 130 -1.92 -10.91 12.42
N ALA A 131 -3.17 -10.51 12.65
CA ALA A 131 -3.49 -9.16 13.09
C ALA A 131 -2.70 -8.75 14.34
N ASP A 132 -2.55 -9.65 15.30
CA ASP A 132 -1.84 -9.37 16.55
C ASP A 132 -0.35 -9.09 16.35
N ASP A 133 0.21 -9.52 15.22
CA ASP A 133 1.63 -9.34 14.93
C ASP A 133 1.92 -8.16 14.01
N LEU A 134 0.87 -7.46 13.54
CA LEU A 134 1.06 -6.32 12.63
C LEU A 134 1.89 -5.20 13.25
N ALA A 135 1.64 -4.88 14.52
CA ALA A 135 2.30 -3.76 15.17
C ALA A 135 3.81 -3.91 15.20
N GLU A 136 4.33 -5.13 15.36
CA GLU A 136 5.76 -5.36 15.40
C GLU A 136 6.42 -5.35 14.02
N HIS A 137 5.62 -5.42 12.95
CA HIS A 137 6.12 -5.39 11.58
C HIS A 137 6.00 -4.01 10.92
N LEU A 138 5.00 -3.22 11.31
CA LEU A 138 4.74 -1.91 10.72
C LEU A 138 5.45 -0.84 11.54
N THR A 139 6.77 -0.75 11.37
CA THR A 139 7.65 0.02 12.26
C THR A 139 8.02 1.41 11.79
N PHE A 140 7.64 1.80 10.55
CA PHE A 140 7.84 3.18 10.11
C PHE A 140 6.98 4.14 10.94
N PRO A 141 7.40 5.40 11.11
CA PRO A 141 6.62 6.36 11.89
C PRO A 141 5.16 6.44 11.42
N ASN A 142 4.23 6.30 12.35
CA ASN A 142 2.78 6.36 12.11
C ASN A 142 2.21 5.26 11.20
N GLN A 143 3.04 4.35 10.72
CA GLN A 143 2.61 3.31 9.78
C GLN A 143 1.52 2.42 10.36
N TYR A 144 1.75 1.86 11.53
CA TYR A 144 0.78 0.97 12.16
C TYR A 144 -0.57 1.66 12.39
N GLU A 145 -0.55 2.85 12.97
CA GLU A 145 -1.78 3.58 13.27
C GLU A 145 -2.56 3.95 12.01
N ASN A 146 -1.85 4.36 10.95
CA ASN A 146 -2.48 4.72 9.68
C ASN A 146 -3.20 3.53 9.05
N HIS A 147 -2.59 2.36 9.08
CA HIS A 147 -3.21 1.16 8.51
C HIS A 147 -4.27 0.57 9.43
N LYS A 148 -4.06 0.63 10.74
CA LYS A 148 -5.02 0.13 11.73
C LYS A 148 -6.38 0.78 11.55
N SER A 149 -6.42 2.10 11.33
CA SER A 149 -7.67 2.83 11.14
C SER A 149 -8.46 2.30 9.95
N ALA A 150 -7.78 2.08 8.82
CA ALA A 150 -8.42 1.53 7.62
C ALA A 150 -8.88 0.09 7.81
N ILE A 151 -8.04 -0.72 8.43
CA ILE A 151 -8.33 -2.14 8.66
C ILE A 151 -9.56 -2.29 9.57
N ASN A 152 -9.59 -1.56 10.67
CA ASN A 152 -10.72 -1.65 11.60
C ASN A 152 -12.02 -1.09 11.03
N GLU A 153 -11.93 -0.09 10.16
CA GLU A 153 -13.10 0.43 9.47
C GLU A 153 -13.78 -0.66 8.62
N LEU A 154 -12.97 -1.42 7.90
CA LEU A 154 -13.48 -2.35 6.88
C LEU A 154 -13.62 -3.80 7.39
N LEU A 155 -12.87 -4.18 8.42
CA LEU A 155 -12.86 -5.53 8.96
C LEU A 155 -13.43 -5.61 10.37
N LEU A 156 -14.19 -4.60 10.80
CA LEU A 156 -14.96 -4.59 12.06
C LEU A 156 -14.14 -5.06 13.27
N ASP A 157 -13.15 -4.24 13.65
CA ASP A 157 -12.38 -4.44 14.89
C ASP A 157 -11.54 -5.72 14.92
N ILE A 158 -11.02 -6.14 13.78
CA ILE A 158 -10.11 -7.28 13.71
C ILE A 158 -8.81 -7.01 14.49
N ILE A 159 -8.39 -5.77 14.58
CA ILE A 159 -7.24 -5.35 15.40
C ILE A 159 -7.76 -4.77 16.69
N LYS A 160 -7.38 -5.38 17.79
CA LYS A 160 -7.81 -4.95 19.13
C LYS A 160 -6.82 -4.03 19.80
#